data_144d017d0184f38ae37bf5d7b7b4b8b2
#
_entry.id   144d017d0184f38ae37bf5d7b7b4b8b2
#
_cell.length_a   1.000
_cell.length_b   1.000
_cell.length_c   1.000
_cell.angle_alpha   90.00
_cell.angle_beta   90.00
_cell.angle_gamma   90.00
#
_symmetry.space_group_name_H-M   'P 1'
#
loop_
_entity.id
_entity.type
_entity.pdbx_description
1 polymer ?
#
loop_
_entity_poly.entity_id
_entity_poly.type
_entity_poly.pdbx_seq_one_letter_code
_entity_poly.pdbx_strand_id
1 'polypeptide(L)'
;MGALSSWAMLAITHHVIVKMAAIRKGILNFSDYCILGDDVVIANSVVADEYRALMSTLGLEINLQKSVNSKIFTEFAKRLQGPSIDYSPIGAGLILQTLRSTSYCVRFPFELFEKGLLSLNSVGERLSSAPKFFRKRINLVL
;
A
#
# COMPACT_ATOMS: atom_id res chain seq x y z
N MET A 1 -13.32 21.57 2.66
CA MET A 1 -12.05 21.33 3.37
C MET A 1 -12.36 21.30 4.85
N GLY A 2 -11.92 20.26 5.58
CA GLY A 2 -12.11 20.16 7.04
C GLY A 2 -11.11 21.08 7.79
N ALA A 3 -11.37 21.28 9.10
CA ALA A 3 -10.44 21.94 10.00
C ALA A 3 -9.12 21.16 10.08
N LEU A 4 -8.00 21.79 10.45
CA LEU A 4 -6.68 21.15 10.55
C LEU A 4 -6.67 19.88 11.43
N SER A 5 -7.54 19.85 12.47
CA SER A 5 -7.69 18.70 13.37
C SER A 5 -8.57 17.57 12.83
N SER A 6 -9.33 17.78 11.74
CA SER A 6 -10.35 16.80 11.30
C SER A 6 -9.72 15.49 10.83
N TRP A 7 -8.54 15.53 10.22
CA TRP A 7 -7.81 14.35 9.78
C TRP A 7 -7.35 13.47 10.95
N ALA A 8 -6.78 14.09 11.98
CA ALA A 8 -6.35 13.37 13.19
C ALA A 8 -7.55 12.81 13.95
N MET A 9 -8.63 13.57 14.08
CA MET A 9 -9.87 13.12 14.72
C MET A 9 -10.52 11.97 13.97
N LEU A 10 -10.50 11.99 12.62
CA LEU A 10 -11.01 10.89 11.81
C LEU A 10 -10.23 9.59 12.11
N ALA A 11 -8.89 9.65 12.12
CA ALA A 11 -8.06 8.49 12.44
C ALA A 11 -8.34 7.94 13.85
N ILE A 12 -8.43 8.82 14.86
CA ILE A 12 -8.77 8.42 16.24
C ILE A 12 -10.15 7.77 16.29
N THR A 13 -11.14 8.33 15.61
CA THR A 13 -12.50 7.79 15.56
C THR A 13 -12.51 6.38 14.96
N HIS A 14 -11.81 6.16 13.85
CA HIS A 14 -11.67 4.83 13.26
C HIS A 14 -11.00 3.84 14.21
N HIS A 15 -9.92 4.24 14.92
CA HIS A 15 -9.29 3.39 15.93
C HIS A 15 -10.27 2.98 17.04
N VAL A 16 -11.06 3.92 17.53
CA VAL A 16 -12.08 3.65 18.57
C VAL A 16 -13.12 2.66 18.04
N ILE A 17 -13.66 2.88 16.85
CA ILE A 17 -14.70 2.01 16.27
C ILE A 17 -14.17 0.59 16.03
N VAL A 18 -12.93 0.43 15.50
CA VAL A 18 -12.31 -0.89 15.31
C VAL A 18 -12.11 -1.61 16.65
N LYS A 19 -11.63 -0.89 17.68
CA LYS A 19 -11.48 -1.46 19.03
C LYS A 19 -12.83 -1.84 19.64
N MET A 20 -13.85 -1.03 19.47
CA MET A 20 -15.22 -1.36 19.92
C MET A 20 -15.77 -2.61 19.21
N ALA A 21 -15.56 -2.72 17.90
CA ALA A 21 -15.96 -3.89 17.12
C ALA A 21 -15.27 -5.17 17.64
N ALA A 22 -13.97 -5.09 17.90
CA ALA A 22 -13.20 -6.21 18.45
C ALA A 22 -13.68 -6.61 19.85
N ILE A 23 -13.89 -5.65 20.75
CA ILE A 23 -14.39 -5.90 22.11
C ILE A 23 -15.78 -6.55 22.08
N ARG A 24 -16.69 -6.09 21.22
CA ARG A 24 -18.03 -6.69 21.05
C ARG A 24 -17.96 -8.15 20.58
N LYS A 25 -16.90 -8.53 19.87
CA LYS A 25 -16.64 -9.92 19.46
C LYS A 25 -15.77 -10.70 20.46
N GLY A 26 -15.51 -10.16 21.65
CA GLY A 26 -14.74 -10.80 22.72
C GLY A 26 -13.21 -10.77 22.49
N ILE A 27 -12.71 -9.96 21.57
CA ILE A 27 -11.27 -9.83 21.29
C ILE A 27 -10.76 -8.55 21.96
N LEU A 28 -10.13 -8.67 23.15
CA LEU A 28 -9.73 -7.52 23.95
C LEU A 28 -8.52 -6.76 23.41
N ASN A 29 -7.52 -7.47 22.86
CA ASN A 29 -6.24 -6.89 22.42
C ASN A 29 -6.05 -7.02 20.91
N PHE A 30 -7.05 -6.60 20.15
CA PHE A 30 -6.99 -6.64 18.69
C PHE A 30 -6.05 -5.57 18.15
N SER A 31 -5.04 -6.00 17.36
CA SER A 31 -4.02 -5.13 16.73
C SER A 31 -3.90 -5.32 15.21
N ASP A 32 -4.61 -6.33 14.65
CA ASP A 32 -4.44 -6.75 13.26
C ASP A 32 -5.28 -5.86 12.32
N TYR A 33 -4.99 -4.57 12.31
CA TYR A 33 -5.62 -3.59 11.45
C TYR A 33 -4.70 -2.40 11.18
N CYS A 34 -4.92 -1.71 10.08
CA CYS A 34 -4.24 -0.47 9.70
C CYS A 34 -5.24 0.62 9.34
N ILE A 35 -4.93 1.85 9.68
CA ILE A 35 -5.77 3.03 9.37
C ILE A 35 -4.88 4.14 8.82
N LEU A 36 -5.33 4.73 7.70
CA LEU A 36 -4.74 5.94 7.13
C LEU A 36 -5.86 6.84 6.60
N GLY A 37 -6.25 7.82 7.40
CA GLY A 37 -7.39 8.68 7.07
C GLY A 37 -8.69 7.90 6.97
N ASP A 38 -9.25 7.82 5.77
CA ASP A 38 -10.45 7.07 5.42
C ASP A 38 -10.18 5.62 4.99
N ASP A 39 -8.91 5.28 4.69
CA ASP A 39 -8.52 3.91 4.37
C ASP A 39 -8.39 3.07 5.65
N VAL A 40 -9.14 1.97 5.73
CA VAL A 40 -9.13 1.04 6.86
C VAL A 40 -8.99 -0.40 6.35
N VAL A 41 -7.99 -1.11 6.85
CA VAL A 41 -7.80 -2.55 6.61
C VAL A 41 -7.91 -3.30 7.93
N ILE A 42 -8.73 -4.34 7.98
CA ILE A 42 -8.96 -5.19 9.15
C ILE A 42 -8.68 -6.64 8.76
N ALA A 43 -7.68 -7.28 9.37
CA ALA A 43 -7.25 -8.63 9.04
C ALA A 43 -8.09 -9.74 9.70
N ASN A 44 -9.24 -9.43 10.29
CA ASN A 44 -10.16 -10.37 10.89
C ASN A 44 -11.58 -10.13 10.36
N SER A 45 -12.17 -11.14 9.69
CA SER A 45 -13.48 -11.00 9.07
C SER A 45 -14.61 -10.75 10.07
N VAL A 46 -14.56 -11.35 11.27
CA VAL A 46 -15.58 -11.18 12.31
C VAL A 46 -15.58 -9.74 12.85
N VAL A 47 -14.38 -9.18 13.05
CA VAL A 47 -14.21 -7.77 13.47
C VAL A 47 -14.61 -6.82 12.35
N ALA A 48 -14.27 -7.15 11.09
CA ALA A 48 -14.62 -6.34 9.93
C ALA A 48 -16.14 -6.27 9.71
N ASP A 49 -16.86 -7.36 9.93
CA ASP A 49 -18.33 -7.39 9.83
C ASP A 49 -18.98 -6.54 10.92
N GLU A 50 -18.51 -6.65 12.16
CA GLU A 50 -18.99 -5.81 13.26
C GLU A 50 -18.66 -4.34 13.06
N TYR A 51 -17.45 -4.04 12.53
CA TYR A 51 -17.07 -2.68 12.17
C TYR A 51 -18.04 -2.07 11.14
N ARG A 52 -18.42 -2.84 10.09
CA ARG A 52 -19.40 -2.39 9.08
C ARG A 52 -20.78 -2.15 9.71
N ALA A 53 -21.21 -3.02 10.63
CA ALA A 53 -22.47 -2.86 11.34
C ALA A 53 -22.47 -1.58 12.20
N LEU A 54 -21.38 -1.31 12.91
CA LEU A 54 -21.22 -0.08 13.68
C LEU A 54 -21.24 1.17 12.79
N MET A 55 -20.52 1.16 11.68
CA MET A 55 -20.51 2.29 10.72
C MET A 55 -21.92 2.56 10.17
N SER A 56 -22.66 1.52 9.80
CA SER A 56 -24.05 1.65 9.37
C SER A 56 -24.95 2.23 10.47
N THR A 57 -24.77 1.83 11.74
CA THR A 57 -25.50 2.37 12.89
C THR A 57 -25.22 3.86 13.10
N LEU A 58 -24.01 4.31 12.77
CA LEU A 58 -23.60 5.72 12.80
C LEU A 58 -24.09 6.52 11.58
N GLY A 59 -24.83 5.90 10.66
CA GLY A 59 -25.35 6.55 9.46
C GLY A 59 -24.31 6.71 8.34
N LEU A 60 -23.21 5.97 8.39
CA LEU A 60 -22.14 6.00 7.39
C LEU A 60 -22.24 4.77 6.50
N GLU A 61 -22.37 4.98 5.20
CA GLU A 61 -22.36 3.91 4.21
C GLU A 61 -20.94 3.65 3.70
N ILE A 62 -20.50 2.40 3.86
CA ILE A 62 -19.23 1.93 3.30
C ILE A 62 -19.45 1.54 1.84
N ASN A 63 -18.67 2.10 0.94
CA ASN A 63 -18.76 1.77 -0.48
C ASN A 63 -18.15 0.39 -0.75
N LEU A 64 -19.01 -0.63 -0.83
CA LEU A 64 -18.60 -2.01 -1.06
C LEU A 64 -17.95 -2.24 -2.44
N GLN A 65 -18.25 -1.39 -3.44
CA GLN A 65 -17.62 -1.50 -4.76
C GLN A 65 -16.15 -1.07 -4.75
N LYS A 66 -15.75 -0.24 -3.79
CA LYS A 66 -14.37 0.20 -3.57
C LYS A 66 -13.66 -0.58 -2.48
N SER A 67 -14.37 -1.49 -1.80
CA SER A 67 -13.82 -2.28 -0.69
C SER A 67 -13.36 -3.63 -1.20
N VAL A 68 -12.10 -3.97 -0.93
CA VAL A 68 -11.52 -5.27 -1.28
C VAL A 68 -11.72 -6.23 -0.11
N ASN A 69 -12.35 -7.39 -0.35
CA ASN A 69 -12.42 -8.48 0.60
C ASN A 69 -11.70 -9.70 0.02
N SER A 70 -10.48 -9.93 0.45
CA SER A 70 -9.63 -11.02 -0.04
C SER A 70 -8.79 -11.59 1.09
N LYS A 71 -8.46 -12.90 0.98
CA LYS A 71 -7.50 -13.57 1.87
C LYS A 71 -6.06 -13.46 1.41
N ILE A 72 -5.84 -13.02 0.18
CA ILE A 72 -4.54 -13.04 -0.48
C ILE A 72 -4.03 -11.63 -0.75
N PHE A 73 -4.94 -10.70 -1.08
CA PHE A 73 -4.59 -9.34 -1.44
C PHE A 73 -5.17 -8.35 -0.44
N THR A 74 -4.43 -7.28 -0.22
CA THR A 74 -4.93 -6.10 0.50
C THR A 74 -4.63 -4.84 -0.30
N GLU A 75 -5.59 -3.93 -0.35
CA GLU A 75 -5.38 -2.57 -0.84
C GLU A 75 -5.36 -1.63 0.34
N PHE A 76 -4.26 -0.88 0.50
CA PHE A 76 -4.09 0.11 1.55
C PHE A 76 -3.25 1.27 1.04
N ALA A 77 -3.72 2.50 1.22
CA ALA A 77 -3.02 3.71 0.79
C ALA A 77 -2.65 3.68 -0.71
N LYS A 78 -3.54 3.19 -1.57
CA LYS A 78 -3.35 2.99 -3.02
C LYS A 78 -2.26 1.98 -3.38
N ARG A 79 -1.86 1.13 -2.43
CA ARG A 79 -0.93 0.03 -2.67
C ARG A 79 -1.70 -1.28 -2.63
N LEU A 80 -1.55 -2.08 -3.67
CA LEU A 80 -2.11 -3.43 -3.76
C LEU A 80 -1.02 -4.44 -3.45
N GLN A 81 -1.09 -5.03 -2.27
CA GLN A 81 -0.08 -5.96 -1.77
C GLN A 81 -0.60 -7.39 -1.70
N GLY A 82 0.21 -8.33 -2.17
CA GLY A 82 0.05 -9.77 -1.95
C GLY A 82 1.10 -10.31 -0.98
N PRO A 83 1.15 -11.64 -0.75
CA PRO A 83 2.04 -12.24 0.25
C PRO A 83 3.54 -12.00 0.01
N SER A 84 3.96 -11.87 -1.25
CA SER A 84 5.38 -11.73 -1.62
C SER A 84 5.63 -10.69 -2.71
N ILE A 85 4.58 -10.09 -3.24
CA ILE A 85 4.66 -9.18 -4.39
C ILE A 85 3.80 -7.96 -4.13
N ASP A 86 4.36 -6.79 -4.39
CA ASP A 86 3.63 -5.53 -4.44
C ASP A 86 3.10 -5.31 -5.87
N TYR A 87 1.81 -5.48 -6.06
CA TYR A 87 1.11 -5.30 -7.35
C TYR A 87 0.73 -3.85 -7.62
N SER A 88 1.13 -2.93 -6.76
CA SER A 88 0.83 -1.51 -6.96
C SER A 88 1.38 -1.02 -8.29
N PRO A 89 0.64 -0.19 -9.03
CA PRO A 89 1.07 0.30 -10.33
C PRO A 89 2.38 1.09 -10.20
N ILE A 90 3.23 0.95 -11.21
CA ILE A 90 4.45 1.76 -11.34
C ILE A 90 4.01 3.15 -11.78
N GLY A 91 4.40 4.17 -11.02
CA GLY A 91 4.02 5.54 -11.34
C GLY A 91 4.54 5.97 -12.72
N ALA A 92 3.66 6.49 -13.57
CA ALA A 92 4.02 7.00 -14.89
C ALA A 92 5.15 8.05 -14.83
N GLY A 93 5.20 8.83 -13.75
CA GLY A 93 6.28 9.78 -13.49
C GLY A 93 7.66 9.11 -13.40
N LEU A 94 7.77 7.97 -12.73
CA LEU A 94 9.02 7.22 -12.64
C LEU A 94 9.45 6.70 -14.03
N ILE A 95 8.51 6.16 -14.80
CA ILE A 95 8.78 5.69 -16.17
C ILE A 95 9.33 6.84 -17.04
N LEU A 96 8.66 7.99 -17.01
CA LEU A 96 9.10 9.17 -17.75
C LEU A 96 10.45 9.69 -17.29
N GLN A 97 10.72 9.70 -15.99
CA GLN A 97 12.02 10.10 -15.44
C GLN A 97 13.13 9.13 -15.82
N THR A 98 12.83 7.82 -15.86
CA THR A 98 13.75 6.77 -16.33
C THR A 98 14.19 7.02 -17.77
N LEU A 99 13.29 7.48 -18.64
CA LEU A 99 13.61 7.81 -20.03
C LEU A 99 14.44 9.10 -20.18
N ARG A 100 14.39 10.01 -19.20
CA ARG A 100 15.04 11.33 -19.26
C ARG A 100 16.36 11.41 -18.49
N SER A 101 16.54 10.59 -17.48
CA SER A 101 17.69 10.68 -16.57
C SER A 101 18.32 9.33 -16.29
N THR A 102 19.64 9.26 -16.36
CA THR A 102 20.40 8.03 -16.12
C THR A 102 20.31 7.53 -14.69
N SER A 103 20.24 8.43 -13.72
CA SER A 103 20.09 8.05 -12.30
C SER A 103 18.79 7.28 -12.07
N TYR A 104 17.72 7.62 -12.77
CA TYR A 104 16.45 6.90 -12.70
C TYR A 104 16.46 5.57 -13.47
N CYS A 105 17.33 5.43 -14.50
CA CYS A 105 17.52 4.14 -15.18
C CYS A 105 18.10 3.07 -14.24
N VAL A 106 18.91 3.47 -13.26
CA VAL A 106 19.43 2.57 -12.23
C VAL A 106 18.37 2.30 -11.16
N ARG A 107 17.66 3.34 -10.72
CA ARG A 107 16.63 3.24 -9.68
C ARG A 107 15.43 2.37 -10.08
N PHE A 108 15.02 2.41 -11.35
CA PHE A 108 13.84 1.69 -11.83
C PHE A 108 13.92 0.15 -11.64
N PRO A 109 15.02 -0.55 -12.02
CA PRO A 109 15.17 -1.98 -11.73
C PRO A 109 15.16 -2.31 -10.22
N PHE A 110 15.72 -1.43 -9.38
CA PHE A 110 15.68 -1.63 -7.92
C PHE A 110 14.27 -1.50 -7.36
N GLU A 111 13.46 -0.57 -7.87
CA GLU A 111 12.06 -0.46 -7.45
C GLU A 111 11.24 -1.69 -7.88
N LEU A 112 11.53 -2.27 -9.04
CA LEU A 112 10.93 -3.55 -9.45
C LEU A 112 11.38 -4.71 -8.55
N PHE A 113 12.62 -4.69 -8.08
CA PHE A 113 13.12 -5.65 -7.11
C PHE A 113 12.44 -5.50 -5.75
N GLU A 114 12.32 -4.28 -5.22
CA GLU A 114 11.64 -4.00 -3.96
C GLU A 114 10.17 -4.42 -3.99
N LYS A 115 9.52 -4.33 -5.16
CA LYS A 115 8.16 -4.84 -5.38
C LYS A 115 8.07 -6.37 -5.50
N GLY A 116 9.19 -7.09 -5.51
CA GLY A 116 9.23 -8.53 -5.72
C GLY A 116 8.98 -8.98 -7.17
N LEU A 117 8.99 -8.05 -8.13
CA LEU A 117 8.77 -8.32 -9.56
C LEU A 117 10.03 -8.79 -10.28
N LEU A 118 11.22 -8.51 -9.73
CA LEU A 118 12.52 -8.94 -10.26
C LEU A 118 13.36 -9.57 -9.16
N SER A 119 14.18 -10.56 -9.53
CA SER A 119 15.24 -11.06 -8.65
C SER A 119 16.49 -10.17 -8.72
N LEU A 120 17.33 -10.22 -7.70
CA LEU A 120 18.59 -9.45 -7.67
C LEU A 120 19.51 -9.79 -8.85
N ASN A 121 19.58 -11.07 -9.22
CA ASN A 121 20.36 -11.54 -10.39
C ASN A 121 19.82 -10.92 -11.67
N SER A 122 18.50 -10.87 -11.84
CA SER A 122 17.87 -10.25 -13.02
C SER A 122 18.11 -8.73 -13.09
N VAL A 123 18.22 -8.05 -11.95
CA VAL A 123 18.62 -6.64 -11.89
C VAL A 123 20.05 -6.48 -12.41
N GLY A 124 20.99 -7.30 -11.94
CA GLY A 124 22.38 -7.29 -12.36
C GLY A 124 22.53 -7.57 -13.87
N GLU A 125 21.86 -8.59 -14.40
CA GLU A 125 21.87 -8.92 -15.83
C GLU A 125 21.32 -7.77 -16.69
N ARG A 126 20.22 -7.15 -16.30
CA ARG A 126 19.63 -6.02 -17.03
C ARG A 126 20.52 -4.79 -17.00
N LEU A 127 21.17 -4.49 -15.89
CA LEU A 127 22.14 -3.41 -15.78
C LEU A 127 23.39 -3.70 -16.62
N SER A 128 23.88 -4.95 -16.64
CA SER A 128 25.03 -5.36 -17.44
C SER A 128 24.75 -5.38 -18.94
N SER A 129 23.54 -5.70 -19.37
CA SER A 129 23.11 -5.69 -20.77
C SER A 129 22.68 -4.31 -21.28
N ALA A 130 22.66 -3.29 -20.40
CA ALA A 130 22.29 -1.93 -20.78
C ALA A 130 23.21 -1.38 -21.89
N PRO A 131 22.70 -0.57 -22.84
CA PRO A 131 23.50 0.03 -23.91
C PRO A 131 24.74 0.75 -23.38
N LYS A 132 25.84 0.71 -24.14
CA LYS A 132 27.16 1.28 -23.75
C LYS A 132 27.07 2.71 -23.22
N PHE A 133 26.15 3.51 -23.75
CA PHE A 133 25.89 4.88 -23.30
C PHE A 133 25.41 4.93 -21.84
N PHE A 134 24.55 4.01 -21.43
CA PHE A 134 24.07 3.91 -20.05
C PHE A 134 25.12 3.29 -19.11
N ARG A 135 25.89 2.28 -19.56
CA ARG A 135 26.98 1.69 -18.76
C ARG A 135 28.02 2.72 -18.33
N LYS A 136 28.45 3.61 -19.22
CA LYS A 136 29.44 4.64 -18.90
C LYS A 136 28.96 5.59 -17.80
N ARG A 137 27.65 5.78 -17.68
CA ARG A 137 27.06 6.62 -16.63
C ARG A 137 26.72 5.87 -15.34
N ILE A 138 26.43 4.57 -15.43
CA ILE A 138 26.22 3.70 -14.25
C ILE A 138 27.52 3.55 -13.45
N ASN A 139 28.66 3.35 -14.13
CA ASN A 139 29.97 3.27 -13.49
C ASN A 139 30.45 4.58 -12.86
N LEU A 140 29.76 5.69 -13.07
CA LEU A 140 30.02 6.97 -12.40
C LEU A 140 29.18 7.17 -11.13
N VAL A 141 28.21 6.28 -10.87
CA VAL A 141 27.25 6.38 -9.76
C VAL A 141 27.46 5.24 -8.74
N LEU A 142 28.14 4.17 -9.13
CA LEU A 142 28.60 3.06 -8.27
C LEU A 142 30.06 3.25 -7.91
#